data_90220118df5bd3aaa5e3dbb66a084d8d
#
_entry.id   90220118df5bd3aaa5e3dbb66a084d8d
#
_cell.length_a   1.000
_cell.length_b   1.000
_cell.length_c   1.000
_cell.angle_alpha   90.00
_cell.angle_beta   90.00
_cell.angle_gamma   90.00
#
_symmetry.space_group_name_H-M   'P 1'
#
loop_
_entity.id
_entity.type
_entity.pdbx_description
1 polymer ?
#
loop_
_entity_poly.entity_id
_entity_poly.type
_entity_poly.pdbx_seq_one_letter_code
_entity_poly.pdbx_strand_id
1 'polypeptide(L)'
;MAIPDSKKIYPRKGDNTIVYLKNVISNPNIEIGDFTFYNDFVNDPRDFEKNNVLYHYPINRDKLKIGKFCSIACGAKFLFNSANHTLRSLSAYPFPIFYDEWERGIWADKAWDKKGDIVIGNDVWIGFEAVILSG
;
A
#
# COMPACT_ATOMS: atom_id res chain seq x y z
N MET A 1 2.62 -12.34 34.10
CA MET A 1 2.40 -12.50 32.65
C MET A 1 2.26 -11.13 32.04
N ALA A 2 3.04 -10.83 31.00
CA ALA A 2 2.91 -9.57 30.28
C ALA A 2 1.67 -9.57 29.39
N ILE A 3 0.96 -8.45 29.37
CA ILE A 3 -0.18 -8.26 28.44
C ILE A 3 0.40 -7.73 27.13
N PRO A 4 0.08 -8.33 25.98
CA PRO A 4 0.50 -7.80 24.69
C PRO A 4 0.02 -6.37 24.49
N ASP A 5 0.91 -5.52 24.00
CA ASP A 5 0.63 -4.10 23.76
C ASP A 5 0.67 -3.81 22.25
N SER A 6 -0.50 -3.62 21.67
CA SER A 6 -0.65 -3.32 20.23
C SER A 6 -0.15 -1.93 19.83
N LYS A 7 0.17 -1.07 20.80
CA LYS A 7 0.64 0.30 20.55
C LYS A 7 2.15 0.43 20.43
N LYS A 8 2.91 -0.64 20.65
CA LYS A 8 4.35 -0.63 20.44
C LYS A 8 4.68 -0.45 18.97
N ILE A 9 5.80 0.22 18.69
CA ILE A 9 6.35 0.24 17.32
C ILE A 9 7.12 -1.06 17.07
N TYR A 10 8.04 -1.40 17.97
CA TYR A 10 8.90 -2.59 17.85
C TYR A 10 8.45 -3.67 18.81
N PRO A 11 7.76 -4.72 18.34
CA PRO A 11 7.23 -5.76 19.23
C PRO A 11 8.29 -6.72 19.76
N ARG A 12 9.41 -6.86 19.05
CA ARG A 12 10.51 -7.73 19.48
C ARG A 12 11.66 -6.91 20.07
N LYS A 13 12.04 -7.22 21.28
CA LYS A 13 13.17 -6.56 21.95
C LYS A 13 14.47 -6.79 21.16
N GLY A 14 15.15 -5.69 20.85
CA GLY A 14 16.44 -5.72 20.15
C GLY A 14 16.33 -5.98 18.63
N ASP A 15 15.13 -5.99 18.07
CA ASP A 15 14.90 -6.20 16.63
C ASP A 15 14.09 -5.04 16.06
N ASN A 16 14.78 -4.14 15.33
CA ASN A 16 14.17 -2.99 14.69
C ASN A 16 13.74 -3.27 13.23
N THR A 17 13.82 -4.50 12.77
CA THR A 17 13.37 -4.89 11.42
C THR A 17 11.89 -5.22 11.39
N ILE A 18 11.26 -5.40 12.54
CA ILE A 18 9.82 -5.73 12.66
C ILE A 18 9.11 -4.60 13.39
N VAL A 19 8.02 -4.13 12.78
CA VAL A 19 7.15 -3.10 13.39
C VAL A 19 5.69 -3.58 13.41
N TYR A 20 4.96 -3.16 14.45
CA TYR A 20 3.49 -3.18 14.38
C TYR A 20 3.05 -2.07 13.44
N LEU A 21 2.57 -2.47 12.30
CA LEU A 21 2.40 -1.60 11.14
C LEU A 21 1.45 -0.43 11.39
N LYS A 22 0.38 -0.66 12.13
CA LYS A 22 -0.59 0.37 12.50
C LYS A 22 0.06 1.62 13.12
N ASN A 23 1.12 1.44 13.90
CA ASN A 23 1.73 2.52 14.67
C ASN A 23 2.76 3.35 13.89
N VAL A 24 3.03 2.98 12.64
CA VAL A 24 3.96 3.72 11.75
C VAL A 24 3.25 4.28 10.52
N ILE A 25 1.93 4.18 10.48
CA ILE A 25 1.10 4.69 9.39
C ILE A 25 0.53 6.06 9.76
N SER A 26 0.63 7.01 8.84
CA SER A 26 0.06 8.35 8.98
C SER A 26 -1.03 8.65 7.94
N ASN A 27 -1.02 7.97 6.79
CA ASN A 27 -1.98 8.19 5.72
C ASN A 27 -3.40 7.73 6.15
N PRO A 28 -4.42 8.61 6.15
CA PRO A 28 -5.78 8.26 6.54
C PRO A 28 -6.45 7.24 5.59
N ASN A 29 -5.92 7.06 4.39
CA ASN A 29 -6.40 6.07 3.42
C ASN A 29 -5.74 4.70 3.57
N ILE A 30 -4.96 4.50 4.62
CA ILE A 30 -4.36 3.21 5.00
C ILE A 30 -4.87 2.85 6.38
N GLU A 31 -5.61 1.75 6.47
CA GLU A 31 -6.20 1.24 7.70
C GLU A 31 -5.57 -0.11 8.02
N ILE A 32 -4.90 -0.21 9.16
CA ILE A 32 -4.21 -1.43 9.60
C ILE A 32 -4.79 -1.89 10.93
N GLY A 33 -5.10 -3.17 11.05
CA GLY A 33 -5.58 -3.78 12.29
C GLY A 33 -4.46 -3.98 13.32
N ASP A 34 -4.88 -4.21 14.57
CA ASP A 34 -3.96 -4.45 15.68
C ASP A 34 -3.11 -5.70 15.45
N PHE A 35 -1.86 -5.67 15.91
CA PHE A 35 -0.91 -6.77 15.88
C PHE A 35 -0.46 -7.22 14.47
N THR A 36 -0.92 -6.58 13.41
CA THR A 36 -0.37 -6.80 12.07
C THR A 36 1.04 -6.23 12.03
N PHE A 37 2.00 -7.04 11.60
CA PHE A 37 3.39 -6.62 11.54
C PHE A 37 3.96 -6.65 10.12
N TYR A 38 4.95 -5.81 9.91
CA TYR A 38 5.78 -5.79 8.72
C TYR A 38 7.24 -6.01 9.10
N ASN A 39 7.92 -6.91 8.40
CA ASN A 39 9.35 -7.15 8.54
C ASN A 39 10.08 -6.61 7.30
N ASP A 40 11.08 -5.78 7.50
CA ASP A 40 11.94 -5.30 6.43
C ASP A 40 13.40 -5.30 6.90
N PHE A 41 14.23 -6.13 6.29
CA PHE A 41 15.67 -6.22 6.57
C PHE A 41 16.51 -5.51 5.49
N VAL A 42 15.87 -4.84 4.52
CA VAL A 42 16.53 -4.08 3.45
C VAL A 42 16.39 -2.59 3.70
N ASN A 43 15.17 -2.13 4.00
CA ASN A 43 14.84 -0.73 4.27
C ASN A 43 14.32 -0.58 5.71
N ASP A 44 14.09 0.65 6.13
CA ASP A 44 13.45 0.91 7.42
C ASP A 44 11.95 0.51 7.33
N PRO A 45 11.48 -0.43 8.16
CA PRO A 45 10.07 -0.87 8.10
C PRO A 45 9.07 0.25 8.43
N ARG A 46 9.52 1.33 9.09
CA ARG A 46 8.67 2.51 9.35
C ARG A 46 8.30 3.27 8.08
N ASP A 47 9.05 3.08 7.00
CA ASP A 47 8.80 3.72 5.70
C ASP A 47 7.89 2.90 4.78
N PHE A 48 7.06 2.05 5.36
CA PHE A 48 6.13 1.19 4.62
C PHE A 48 5.25 1.97 3.64
N GLU A 49 4.70 3.11 4.05
CA GLU A 49 3.85 3.94 3.17
C GLU A 49 4.59 4.35 1.89
N LYS A 50 5.87 4.69 2.02
CA LYS A 50 6.70 5.15 0.91
C LYS A 50 7.18 3.99 0.04
N ASN A 51 7.64 2.91 0.66
CA ASN A 51 8.36 1.85 -0.02
C ASN A 51 7.46 0.73 -0.54
N ASN A 52 6.30 0.51 0.09
CA ASN A 52 5.49 -0.68 -0.14
C ASN A 52 4.09 -0.36 -0.68
N VAL A 53 3.58 0.85 -0.47
CA VAL A 53 2.26 1.29 -0.96
C VAL A 53 2.51 2.23 -2.14
N LEU A 54 2.32 1.73 -3.35
CA LEU A 54 2.76 2.39 -4.57
C LEU A 54 1.58 2.78 -5.45
N TYR A 55 1.74 3.89 -6.17
CA TYR A 55 0.70 4.43 -7.06
C TYR A 55 -0.62 4.73 -6.33
N HIS A 56 -0.52 5.08 -5.05
CA HIS A 56 -1.63 5.39 -4.17
C HIS A 56 -1.79 6.91 -4.02
N TYR A 57 -2.67 7.49 -4.81
CA TYR A 57 -2.87 8.94 -4.84
C TYR A 57 -4.28 9.33 -4.39
N PRO A 58 -4.44 10.47 -3.68
CA PRO A 58 -5.74 10.92 -3.18
C PRO A 58 -6.82 11.06 -4.25
N ILE A 59 -6.44 11.36 -5.49
CA ILE A 59 -7.37 11.52 -6.61
C ILE A 59 -8.21 10.27 -6.87
N ASN A 60 -7.70 9.08 -6.57
CA ASN A 60 -8.41 7.82 -6.77
C ASN A 60 -9.40 7.51 -5.66
N ARG A 61 -9.22 8.11 -4.48
CA ARG A 61 -10.01 7.82 -3.27
C ARG A 61 -10.02 6.35 -2.87
N ASP A 62 -9.00 5.61 -3.29
CA ASP A 62 -8.82 4.20 -2.94
C ASP A 62 -8.13 4.04 -1.58
N LYS A 63 -8.40 2.92 -0.92
CA LYS A 63 -7.90 2.62 0.42
C LYS A 63 -7.16 1.29 0.44
N LEU A 64 -6.16 1.22 1.29
CA LEU A 64 -5.55 -0.02 1.73
C LEU A 64 -6.14 -0.39 3.09
N LYS A 65 -6.78 -1.55 3.18
CA LYS A 65 -7.34 -2.07 4.43
C LYS A 65 -6.72 -3.41 4.72
N ILE A 66 -6.00 -3.51 5.83
CA ILE A 66 -5.38 -4.76 6.29
C ILE A 66 -5.92 -5.06 7.68
N GLY A 67 -6.41 -6.29 7.89
CA GLY A 67 -6.99 -6.72 9.15
C GLY A 67 -5.96 -6.91 10.25
N LYS A 68 -6.37 -7.63 11.30
CA LYS A 68 -5.57 -7.92 12.49
C LYS A 68 -4.73 -9.18 12.29
N PHE A 69 -3.63 -9.28 13.02
CA PHE A 69 -2.77 -10.46 13.09
C PHE A 69 -2.22 -10.93 11.74
N CYS A 70 -2.06 -10.02 10.78
CA CYS A 70 -1.43 -10.34 9.51
C CYS A 70 0.10 -10.31 9.63
N SER A 71 0.75 -11.16 8.84
CA SER A 71 2.21 -11.25 8.73
C SER A 71 2.61 -10.79 7.35
N ILE A 72 3.30 -9.67 7.24
CA ILE A 72 3.72 -9.12 5.96
C ILE A 72 5.24 -9.18 5.87
N ALA A 73 5.72 -9.94 4.89
CA ALA A 73 7.15 -10.16 4.69
C ALA A 73 7.82 -9.02 3.92
N CYS A 74 9.15 -8.99 4.03
CA CYS A 74 10.00 -8.00 3.39
C CYS A 74 9.74 -7.87 1.90
N GLY A 75 9.62 -6.64 1.44
CA GLY A 75 9.49 -6.32 0.02
C GLY A 75 8.10 -6.52 -0.57
N ALA A 76 7.10 -6.91 0.22
CA ALA A 76 5.72 -6.97 -0.27
C ALA A 76 5.27 -5.60 -0.77
N LYS A 77 4.60 -5.54 -1.93
CA LYS A 77 4.14 -4.31 -2.58
C LYS A 77 2.63 -4.34 -2.78
N PHE A 78 2.02 -3.19 -2.58
CA PHE A 78 0.60 -2.95 -2.81
C PHE A 78 0.49 -1.91 -3.92
N LEU A 79 0.09 -2.34 -5.12
CA LEU A 79 0.00 -1.47 -6.29
C LEU A 79 -1.44 -1.02 -6.51
N PHE A 80 -1.65 0.28 -6.38
CA PHE A 80 -2.97 0.88 -6.52
C PHE A 80 -3.30 1.29 -7.95
N ASN A 81 -4.47 1.87 -8.12
CA ASN A 81 -5.12 2.10 -9.40
C ASN A 81 -4.28 2.89 -10.40
N SER A 82 -3.45 3.82 -9.95
CA SER A 82 -2.59 4.61 -10.84
C SER A 82 -1.45 3.80 -11.48
N ALA A 83 -1.23 2.55 -11.06
CA ALA A 83 -0.32 1.63 -11.73
C ALA A 83 -0.97 0.97 -12.97
N ASN A 84 -2.30 1.06 -13.11
CA ASN A 84 -3.02 0.48 -14.22
C ASN A 84 -3.02 1.43 -15.42
N HIS A 85 -3.06 0.88 -16.62
CA HIS A 85 -3.36 1.65 -17.82
C HIS A 85 -4.80 1.39 -18.25
N THR A 86 -5.46 2.38 -18.87
CA THR A 86 -6.81 2.16 -19.35
C THR A 86 -6.82 1.19 -20.53
N LEU A 87 -7.74 0.21 -20.49
CA LEU A 87 -7.97 -0.74 -21.57
C LEU A 87 -8.94 -0.20 -22.64
N ARG A 88 -9.56 0.95 -22.39
CA ARG A 88 -10.54 1.59 -23.28
C ARG A 88 -9.90 2.51 -24.31
N SER A 89 -8.61 2.75 -24.21
CA SER A 89 -7.85 3.60 -25.14
C SER A 89 -7.26 2.77 -26.26
N LEU A 90 -7.11 3.38 -27.43
CA LEU A 90 -6.39 2.77 -28.57
C LEU A 90 -4.89 2.62 -28.31
N SER A 91 -4.35 3.35 -27.33
CA SER A 91 -2.94 3.30 -26.95
C SER A 91 -2.81 3.12 -25.44
N ALA A 92 -1.84 2.32 -25.01
CA ALA A 92 -1.47 2.19 -23.60
C ALA A 92 -0.69 3.41 -23.08
N TYR A 93 -0.26 4.32 -23.96
CA TYR A 93 0.46 5.51 -23.53
C TYR A 93 -0.45 6.43 -22.71
N PRO A 94 -0.03 6.85 -21.51
CA PRO A 94 -0.91 7.59 -20.59
C PRO A 94 -0.95 9.09 -20.92
N PHE A 95 -1.43 9.46 -22.10
CA PHE A 95 -1.53 10.86 -22.54
C PHE A 95 -2.11 11.82 -21.49
N PRO A 96 -3.15 11.44 -20.71
CA PRO A 96 -3.74 12.37 -19.75
C PRO A 96 -2.78 12.86 -18.65
N ILE A 97 -1.75 12.09 -18.27
CA ILE A 97 -0.79 12.58 -17.27
C ILE A 97 0.19 13.60 -17.85
N PHE A 98 0.26 13.70 -19.19
CA PHE A 98 1.05 14.69 -19.90
C PHE A 98 0.18 15.73 -20.59
N TYR A 99 -0.95 16.08 -19.99
CA TYR A 99 -1.96 16.93 -20.60
C TYR A 99 -1.45 18.33 -20.96
N ASP A 100 -0.51 18.87 -20.21
CA ASP A 100 0.13 20.17 -20.51
C ASP A 100 0.89 20.12 -21.82
N GLU A 101 1.64 19.05 -22.05
CA GLU A 101 2.41 18.84 -23.27
C GLU A 101 1.52 18.64 -24.50
N TRP A 102 0.39 17.94 -24.31
CA TRP A 102 -0.51 17.54 -25.39
C TRP A 102 -1.76 18.40 -25.49
N GLU A 103 -1.91 19.44 -24.65
CA GLU A 103 -3.02 20.43 -24.64
C GLU A 103 -4.42 19.80 -24.73
N ARG A 104 -4.63 18.64 -24.11
CA ARG A 104 -5.86 17.88 -24.28
C ARG A 104 -6.95 18.17 -23.25
N GLY A 105 -6.66 18.91 -22.18
CA GLY A 105 -7.64 19.25 -21.15
C GLY A 105 -8.31 18.04 -20.47
N ILE A 106 -7.67 16.88 -20.51
CA ILE A 106 -8.18 15.64 -19.94
C ILE A 106 -7.51 15.44 -18.56
N TRP A 107 -8.33 15.11 -17.55
CA TRP A 107 -7.83 14.88 -16.21
C TRP A 107 -6.90 13.67 -16.15
N ALA A 108 -5.83 13.77 -15.35
CA ALA A 108 -4.81 12.73 -15.22
C ALA A 108 -5.37 11.35 -14.83
N ASP A 109 -6.43 11.30 -14.01
CA ASP A 109 -7.07 10.06 -13.58
C ASP A 109 -7.78 9.29 -14.72
N LYS A 110 -7.87 9.87 -15.91
CA LYS A 110 -8.37 9.19 -17.11
C LYS A 110 -7.31 8.31 -17.78
N ALA A 111 -6.06 8.39 -17.31
CA ALA A 111 -4.96 7.57 -17.84
C ALA A 111 -5.03 6.10 -17.41
N TRP A 112 -5.83 5.78 -16.39
CA TRP A 112 -5.91 4.43 -15.81
C TRP A 112 -7.35 4.02 -15.48
N ASP A 113 -7.55 2.71 -15.35
CA ASP A 113 -8.82 2.14 -14.91
C ASP A 113 -8.82 2.00 -13.38
N LYS A 114 -9.92 2.41 -12.75
CA LYS A 114 -10.10 2.28 -11.29
C LYS A 114 -10.73 0.93 -10.98
N LYS A 115 -10.08 0.15 -10.12
CA LYS A 115 -10.52 -1.19 -9.71
C LYS A 115 -10.89 -1.28 -8.23
N GLY A 116 -10.86 -0.17 -7.51
CA GLY A 116 -11.26 -0.10 -6.10
C GLY A 116 -10.11 -0.26 -5.12
N ASP A 117 -10.48 -0.57 -3.89
CA ASP A 117 -9.56 -0.71 -2.76
C ASP A 117 -8.77 -2.02 -2.82
N ILE A 118 -7.71 -2.09 -2.01
CA ILE A 118 -7.08 -3.38 -1.64
C ILE A 118 -7.55 -3.70 -0.22
N VAL A 119 -8.19 -4.85 -0.04
CA VAL A 119 -8.71 -5.30 1.25
C VAL A 119 -8.11 -6.65 1.60
N ILE A 120 -7.38 -6.69 2.70
CA ILE A 120 -6.78 -7.91 3.27
C ILE A 120 -7.51 -8.22 4.58
N GLY A 121 -7.98 -9.45 4.74
CA GLY A 121 -8.67 -9.88 5.95
C GLY A 121 -7.74 -10.04 7.16
N ASN A 122 -8.24 -10.71 8.20
CA ASN A 122 -7.46 -11.02 9.39
C ASN A 122 -6.61 -12.28 9.17
N ASP A 123 -5.51 -12.39 9.90
CA ASP A 123 -4.68 -13.59 9.94
C ASP A 123 -4.19 -14.04 8.55
N VAL A 124 -3.82 -13.07 7.71
CA VAL A 124 -3.29 -13.32 6.36
C VAL A 124 -1.77 -13.24 6.36
N TRP A 125 -1.14 -14.19 5.74
CA TRP A 125 0.30 -14.17 5.47
C TRP A 125 0.56 -13.70 4.05
N ILE A 126 1.32 -12.61 3.91
CA ILE A 126 1.80 -12.10 2.63
C ILE A 126 3.30 -12.35 2.57
N GLY A 127 3.72 -13.19 1.61
CA GLY A 127 5.08 -13.66 1.50
C GLY A 127 6.08 -12.63 0.99
N PHE A 128 7.36 -13.01 1.03
CA PHE A 128 8.49 -12.19 0.60
C PHE A 128 8.32 -11.72 -0.85
N GLU A 129 8.46 -10.41 -1.05
CA GLU A 129 8.33 -9.74 -2.37
C GLU A 129 7.02 -10.02 -3.12
N ALA A 130 5.97 -10.42 -2.43
CA ALA A 130 4.66 -10.56 -3.05
C ALA A 130 4.15 -9.21 -3.59
N VAL A 131 3.44 -9.25 -4.69
CA VAL A 131 2.83 -8.05 -5.30
C VAL A 131 1.32 -8.23 -5.30
N ILE A 132 0.62 -7.30 -4.63
CA ILE A 132 -0.84 -7.27 -4.53
C ILE A 132 -1.34 -6.12 -5.38
N LEU A 133 -2.27 -6.39 -6.27
CA LEU A 133 -2.87 -5.39 -7.15
C LEU A 133 -4.24 -4.95 -6.63
N SER A 134 -4.67 -3.75 -7.03
CA SER A 134 -6.03 -3.25 -6.78
C SER A 134 -7.10 -4.09 -7.48
N GLY A 135 -8.28 -4.24 -6.85
CA GLY A 135 -9.42 -4.99 -7.39
C GLY A 135 -9.78 -6.27 -6.68
#